data_29ad592f68c0bec23a085ac7bba096ab
#
_entry.id   29ad592f68c0bec23a085ac7bba096ab
#
_cell.length_a   1.000
_cell.length_b   1.000
_cell.length_c   1.000
_cell.angle_alpha   90.00
_cell.angle_beta   90.00
_cell.angle_gamma   90.00
#
_symmetry.space_group_name_H-M   'P 1'
#
loop_
_entity.id
_entity.type
_entity.pdbx_description
1 polymer ?
#
loop_
_entity_poly.entity_id
_entity_poly.type
_entity_poly.pdbx_seq_one_letter_code
_entity_poly.pdbx_strand_id
1 'polypeptide(L)'
;MTKQLPIILLNFSGVYDYESFTSPPNIIHVDCRNLNGVDCYCDEXGRKALHRLLAPYPTKAIHFIDSGNYHYLTEYWVSKLQEPFSLIVLDHHPDMQQPQWEGVISCGGWVTDVLQHNPFIKNLIIVGASDKLIFQIPSHLRDKVLFYSQAEIDHHQAWPSKVGCSKSAFFFCMRFDSYIRNFHAPASPR
;
A
#
# COMPACT_ATOMS: atom_id res chain seq x y z
N MET A 1 14.36 -19.61 16.33
CA MET A 1 14.76 -18.90 15.09
C MET A 1 13.57 -18.20 14.50
N THR A 2 13.61 -16.87 14.43
CA THR A 2 12.57 -16.10 13.75
C THR A 2 12.67 -16.35 12.23
N LYS A 3 11.64 -16.95 11.67
CA LYS A 3 11.61 -17.23 10.23
C LYS A 3 11.55 -15.88 9.48
N GLN A 4 12.55 -15.63 8.66
CA GLN A 4 12.62 -14.40 7.87
C GLN A 4 11.44 -14.37 6.89
N LEU A 5 10.78 -13.21 6.77
CA LEU A 5 9.70 -13.03 5.82
C LEU A 5 10.25 -13.13 4.38
N PRO A 6 9.53 -13.80 3.49
CA PRO A 6 9.92 -13.76 2.08
C PRO A 6 9.78 -12.34 1.53
N ILE A 7 10.63 -12.01 0.56
CA ILE A 7 10.56 -10.73 -0.16
C ILE A 7 10.08 -11.06 -1.58
N ILE A 8 9.01 -10.40 -2.00
CA ILE A 8 8.39 -10.60 -3.31
C ILE A 8 8.44 -9.27 -4.05
N LEU A 9 9.06 -9.29 -5.22
CA LEU A 9 9.27 -8.09 -6.02
C LEU A 9 8.46 -8.22 -7.30
N LEU A 10 7.45 -7.36 -7.46
CA LEU A 10 6.57 -7.32 -8.62
C LEU A 10 7.10 -6.25 -9.58
N ASN A 11 7.62 -6.67 -10.74
CA ASN A 11 8.28 -5.78 -11.69
C ASN A 11 7.35 -5.52 -12.89
N PHE A 12 6.74 -4.35 -12.91
CA PHE A 12 5.86 -3.92 -14.00
C PHE A 12 6.56 -3.03 -15.02
N SER A 13 7.44 -2.13 -14.54
CA SER A 13 8.02 -1.07 -15.37
C SER A 13 9.48 -1.29 -15.71
N GLY A 14 10.14 -2.26 -15.06
CA GLY A 14 11.59 -2.43 -15.14
C GLY A 14 12.35 -1.55 -14.16
N VAL A 15 11.65 -0.85 -13.25
CA VAL A 15 12.30 0.08 -12.29
C VAL A 15 13.35 -0.64 -11.43
N TYR A 16 13.17 -1.92 -11.15
CA TYR A 16 14.07 -2.68 -10.30
C TYR A 16 15.31 -3.23 -11.02
N ASP A 17 15.37 -3.14 -12.35
CA ASP A 17 16.47 -3.70 -13.13
C ASP A 17 17.80 -3.01 -12.82
N TYR A 18 17.75 -1.80 -12.26
CA TYR A 18 18.92 -0.99 -11.95
C TYR A 18 19.17 -0.84 -10.44
N GLU A 19 18.41 -1.56 -9.61
CA GLU A 19 18.49 -1.41 -8.15
C GLU A 19 19.32 -2.56 -7.54
N SER A 20 20.41 -2.20 -6.86
CA SER A 20 21.34 -3.18 -6.30
C SER A 20 20.73 -4.04 -5.18
N PHE A 21 19.73 -3.52 -4.45
CA PHE A 21 19.12 -4.28 -3.36
C PHE A 21 18.30 -5.48 -3.84
N THR A 22 18.02 -5.56 -5.15
CA THR A 22 17.22 -6.65 -5.72
C THR A 22 18.03 -7.92 -6.02
N SER A 23 19.34 -7.90 -5.78
CA SER A 23 20.24 -9.01 -6.13
C SER A 23 20.33 -10.16 -5.11
N PRO A 24 19.95 -10.01 -3.80
CA PRO A 24 20.06 -11.14 -2.87
C PRO A 24 19.24 -12.35 -3.32
N PRO A 25 19.75 -13.57 -3.06
CA PRO A 25 19.11 -14.80 -3.59
C PRO A 25 17.76 -15.14 -2.93
N ASN A 26 17.40 -14.46 -1.87
CA ASN A 26 16.14 -14.71 -1.15
C ASN A 26 14.97 -13.84 -1.67
N ILE A 27 15.18 -13.07 -2.75
CA ILE A 27 14.12 -12.25 -3.34
C ILE A 27 13.45 -13.05 -4.46
N ILE A 28 12.14 -13.13 -4.40
CA ILE A 28 11.30 -13.75 -5.43
C ILE A 28 10.93 -12.66 -6.45
N HIS A 29 11.40 -12.81 -7.67
CA HIS A 29 11.09 -11.87 -8.75
C HIS A 29 9.89 -12.36 -9.54
N VAL A 30 8.89 -11.50 -9.70
CA VAL A 30 7.67 -11.77 -10.47
C VAL A 30 7.62 -10.77 -11.62
N ASP A 31 7.73 -11.26 -12.83
CA ASP A 31 7.68 -10.42 -14.03
C ASP A 31 6.23 -10.12 -14.39
N CYS A 32 5.86 -8.85 -14.28
CA CYS A 32 4.53 -8.34 -14.55
C CYS A 32 4.49 -7.45 -15.79
N ARG A 33 5.61 -7.32 -16.52
CA ARG A 33 5.74 -6.35 -17.62
C ARG A 33 4.82 -6.59 -18.80
N ASN A 34 4.35 -7.82 -18.95
CA ASN A 34 3.47 -8.19 -20.07
C ASN A 34 1.97 -8.16 -19.73
N LEU A 35 1.63 -7.66 -18.53
CA LEU A 35 0.24 -7.51 -18.13
C LEU A 35 -0.35 -6.23 -18.72
N ASN A 36 -1.55 -6.34 -19.28
CA ASN A 36 -2.27 -5.20 -19.85
C ASN A 36 -3.43 -4.82 -18.93
N GLY A 37 -3.83 -3.55 -18.98
CA GLY A 37 -4.97 -3.06 -18.22
C GLY A 37 -4.72 -2.99 -16.71
N VAL A 38 -3.45 -2.75 -16.32
CA VAL A 38 -3.06 -2.77 -14.89
C VAL A 38 -2.33 -1.51 -14.44
N ASP A 39 -2.02 -0.58 -15.34
CA ASP A 39 -1.26 0.63 -14.99
C ASP A 39 -2.20 1.71 -14.48
N CYS A 40 -2.03 2.10 -13.22
CA CYS A 40 -2.84 3.12 -12.52
C CYS A 40 -4.32 2.70 -12.34
N TYR A 41 -4.90 2.12 -13.35
CA TYR A 41 -6.26 1.57 -13.37
C TYR A 41 -6.18 0.09 -13.70
N CYS A 42 -6.91 -0.72 -12.96
CA CYS A 42 -6.93 -2.16 -13.18
C CYS A 42 -8.33 -2.60 -13.58
N ASP A 43 -8.48 -3.01 -14.83
CA ASP A 43 -9.73 -3.53 -15.34
C ASP A 43 -9.91 -5.01 -14.97
N GLU A 44 -11.06 -5.56 -15.26
CA GLU A 44 -11.41 -6.94 -14.92
C GLU A 44 -10.46 -7.98 -15.53
N UNK A 45 -9.94 -7.71 -16.48
CA UNK A 45 -9.15 -8.43 -17.03
C UNK A 45 -7.97 -8.54 -16.47
N GLY A 46 -7.29 -7.46 -16.40
CA GLY A 46 -6.04 -7.30 -15.71
C GLY A 46 -6.11 -7.87 -14.29
N ARG A 47 -7.19 -7.58 -13.57
CA ARG A 47 -7.42 -8.11 -12.22
C ARG A 47 -7.36 -9.65 -12.20
N LYS A 48 -8.02 -10.31 -13.14
CA LYS A 48 -8.00 -11.78 -13.25
C LYS A 48 -6.59 -12.32 -13.56
N ALA A 49 -5.86 -11.61 -14.42
CA ALA A 49 -4.48 -11.99 -14.76
C ALA A 49 -3.57 -11.86 -13.53
N LEU A 50 -3.69 -10.73 -12.81
CA LEU A 50 -2.94 -10.50 -11.56
C LEU A 50 -3.26 -11.56 -10.52
N HIS A 51 -4.54 -11.86 -10.30
CA HIS A 51 -4.95 -12.86 -9.31
C HIS A 51 -4.34 -14.24 -9.62
N ARG A 52 -4.34 -14.65 -10.88
CA ARG A 52 -3.70 -15.92 -11.29
C ARG A 52 -2.20 -15.90 -11.06
N LEU A 53 -1.55 -14.81 -11.46
CA LEU A 53 -0.09 -14.67 -11.33
C LEU A 53 0.35 -14.67 -9.87
N LEU A 54 -0.42 -13.97 -9.01
CA LEU A 54 -0.05 -13.74 -7.61
C LEU A 54 -0.56 -14.84 -6.67
N ALA A 55 -1.42 -15.73 -7.13
CA ALA A 55 -2.00 -16.79 -6.29
C ALA A 55 -0.98 -17.64 -5.52
N PRO A 56 0.18 -18.00 -6.11
CA PRO A 56 1.17 -18.84 -5.40
C PRO A 56 1.88 -18.13 -4.25
N TYR A 57 1.83 -16.81 -4.17
CA TYR A 57 2.65 -16.06 -3.22
C TYR A 57 1.88 -15.75 -1.94
N PRO A 58 2.57 -15.78 -0.77
CA PRO A 58 1.90 -15.55 0.51
C PRO A 58 1.62 -14.07 0.76
N THR A 59 0.53 -13.79 1.47
CA THR A 59 0.23 -12.43 1.98
C THR A 59 1.26 -12.00 3.03
N LYS A 60 1.68 -12.92 3.89
CA LYS A 60 2.65 -12.64 4.96
C LYS A 60 4.06 -12.59 4.36
N ALA A 61 4.43 -11.43 3.81
CA ALA A 61 5.67 -11.19 3.07
C ALA A 61 5.96 -9.69 3.06
N ILE A 62 7.14 -9.32 2.55
CA ILE A 62 7.43 -7.95 2.14
C ILE A 62 7.21 -7.90 0.62
N HIS A 63 6.25 -7.11 0.19
CA HIS A 63 5.92 -6.96 -1.22
C HIS A 63 6.42 -5.62 -1.74
N PHE A 64 7.33 -5.65 -2.70
CA PHE A 64 7.72 -4.46 -3.46
C PHE A 64 6.82 -4.39 -4.69
N ILE A 65 6.03 -3.33 -4.80
CA ILE A 65 4.98 -3.21 -5.81
C ILE A 65 5.31 -2.07 -6.80
N ASP A 66 6.52 -2.11 -7.35
CA ASP A 66 6.97 -1.19 -8.42
C ASP A 66 6.76 0.29 -8.01
N SER A 67 5.94 1.02 -8.75
CA SER A 67 5.62 2.42 -8.48
C SER A 67 4.26 2.58 -7.82
N GLY A 68 3.93 3.83 -7.44
CA GLY A 68 2.63 4.14 -6.86
C GLY A 68 1.44 3.82 -7.76
N ASN A 69 1.68 3.66 -9.07
CA ASN A 69 0.61 3.27 -9.99
C ASN A 69 0.02 1.89 -9.68
N TYR A 70 0.79 1.05 -8.99
CA TYR A 70 0.39 -0.35 -8.73
C TYR A 70 0.05 -0.62 -7.27
N HIS A 71 0.11 0.39 -6.38
CA HIS A 71 -0.11 0.16 -4.96
C HIS A 71 -1.56 -0.30 -4.63
N TYR A 72 -2.50 -0.13 -5.56
CA TYR A 72 -3.84 -0.70 -5.42
C TYR A 72 -3.80 -2.24 -5.24
N LEU A 73 -2.70 -2.89 -5.63
CA LEU A 73 -2.50 -4.34 -5.37
C LEU A 73 -2.52 -4.71 -3.89
N THR A 74 -2.38 -3.73 -3.01
CA THR A 74 -2.59 -3.95 -1.58
C THR A 74 -3.99 -4.53 -1.32
N GLU A 75 -5.01 -4.09 -2.08
CA GLU A 75 -6.37 -4.65 -1.99
C GLU A 75 -6.35 -6.18 -2.19
N TYR A 76 -5.64 -6.66 -3.21
CA TYR A 76 -5.52 -8.10 -3.46
C TYR A 76 -4.92 -8.85 -2.25
N TRP A 77 -3.84 -8.29 -1.67
CA TRP A 77 -3.19 -8.96 -0.55
C TRP A 77 -4.08 -8.97 0.69
N VAL A 78 -4.73 -7.86 1.02
CA VAL A 78 -5.60 -7.82 2.21
C VAL A 78 -6.90 -8.60 2.00
N SER A 79 -7.34 -8.81 0.76
CA SER A 79 -8.53 -9.62 0.48
C SER A 79 -8.33 -11.10 0.85
N LYS A 80 -7.07 -11.55 0.94
CA LYS A 80 -6.73 -12.93 1.35
C LYS A 80 -6.75 -13.12 2.87
N LEU A 81 -6.84 -12.04 3.65
CA LEU A 81 -6.88 -12.11 5.11
C LEU A 81 -8.27 -12.56 5.59
N GLN A 82 -8.31 -13.50 6.50
CA GLN A 82 -9.56 -14.06 7.05
C GLN A 82 -9.63 -13.85 8.56
N GLU A 83 -8.90 -12.87 9.08
CA GLU A 83 -8.92 -12.50 10.50
C GLU A 83 -8.90 -10.99 10.63
N PRO A 84 -9.40 -10.43 11.74
CA PRO A 84 -9.43 -8.97 11.93
C PRO A 84 -8.05 -8.35 11.79
N PHE A 85 -7.96 -7.24 11.03
CA PHE A 85 -6.70 -6.52 10.83
C PHE A 85 -6.93 -5.01 10.80
N SER A 86 -5.85 -4.26 10.99
CA SER A 86 -5.79 -2.83 10.75
C SER A 86 -4.84 -2.56 9.57
N LEU A 87 -5.24 -1.67 8.68
CA LEU A 87 -4.43 -1.27 7.52
C LEU A 87 -3.80 0.09 7.81
N ILE A 88 -2.48 0.17 7.67
CA ILE A 88 -1.73 1.42 7.81
C ILE A 88 -1.21 1.80 6.43
N VAL A 89 -1.59 2.99 5.98
CA VAL A 89 -1.19 3.53 4.67
C VAL A 89 -0.30 4.75 4.91
N LEU A 90 0.96 4.66 4.50
CA LEU A 90 1.94 5.75 4.57
C LEU A 90 2.02 6.36 3.17
N ASP A 91 1.26 7.42 2.93
CA ASP A 91 1.12 8.03 1.60
C ASP A 91 0.76 9.50 1.73
N HIS A 92 1.11 10.27 0.72
CA HIS A 92 0.70 11.69 0.61
C HIS A 92 -0.77 11.86 0.19
N HIS A 93 -1.45 10.75 -0.15
CA HIS A 93 -2.85 10.75 -0.57
C HIS A 93 -3.65 9.72 0.24
N PRO A 94 -4.93 9.96 0.51
CA PRO A 94 -5.76 8.96 1.20
C PRO A 94 -6.20 7.80 0.31
N ASP A 95 -6.09 7.95 -1.01
CA ASP A 95 -6.51 6.98 -2.02
C ASP A 95 -7.96 6.54 -1.86
N MET A 96 -8.81 7.50 -1.55
CA MET A 96 -10.24 7.31 -1.30
C MET A 96 -11.12 8.04 -2.32
N GLN A 97 -10.58 8.26 -3.53
CA GLN A 97 -11.35 8.85 -4.63
C GLN A 97 -12.47 7.89 -5.05
N GLN A 98 -13.58 8.50 -5.49
CA GLN A 98 -14.69 7.71 -6.00
C GLN A 98 -14.30 7.01 -7.31
N PRO A 99 -14.75 5.76 -7.52
CA PRO A 99 -14.45 5.07 -8.79
C PRO A 99 -15.03 5.85 -9.97
N GLN A 100 -14.23 5.97 -11.03
CA GLN A 100 -14.67 6.62 -12.26
C GLN A 100 -15.44 5.66 -13.18
N TRP A 101 -15.15 4.38 -13.08
CA TRP A 101 -15.80 3.33 -13.87
C TRP A 101 -16.11 2.13 -12.98
N GLU A 102 -17.27 1.55 -13.19
CA GLU A 102 -17.71 0.35 -12.48
C GLU A 102 -16.76 -0.82 -12.77
N GLY A 103 -16.35 -1.54 -11.75
CA GLY A 103 -15.49 -2.72 -11.88
C GLY A 103 -14.01 -2.42 -12.12
N VAL A 104 -13.62 -1.14 -12.16
CA VAL A 104 -12.22 -0.74 -12.32
C VAL A 104 -11.67 -0.22 -10.99
N ILE A 105 -10.64 -0.86 -10.48
CA ILE A 105 -9.92 -0.37 -9.30
C ILE A 105 -8.81 0.57 -9.75
N SER A 106 -8.53 1.62 -8.96
CA SER A 106 -7.51 2.61 -9.31
C SER A 106 -6.51 2.82 -8.17
N CYS A 107 -5.33 3.33 -8.53
CA CYS A 107 -4.31 3.73 -7.56
C CYS A 107 -4.80 4.81 -6.59
N GLY A 108 -5.76 5.65 -7.00
CA GLY A 108 -6.29 6.71 -6.14
C GLY A 108 -7.58 6.36 -5.40
N GLY A 109 -8.14 5.16 -5.60
CA GLY A 109 -9.45 4.81 -5.03
C GLY A 109 -9.51 3.49 -4.28
N TRP A 110 -8.45 2.71 -4.30
CA TRP A 110 -8.42 1.33 -3.80
C TRP A 110 -8.74 1.21 -2.30
N VAL A 111 -8.42 2.24 -1.52
CA VAL A 111 -8.64 2.23 -0.06
C VAL A 111 -10.14 2.21 0.24
N THR A 112 -10.93 2.98 -0.52
CA THR A 112 -12.40 2.95 -0.38
C THR A 112 -12.94 1.55 -0.65
N ASP A 113 -12.42 0.90 -1.70
CA ASP A 113 -12.83 -0.46 -2.06
C ASP A 113 -12.56 -1.45 -0.92
N VAL A 114 -11.37 -1.38 -0.31
CA VAL A 114 -11.03 -2.22 0.85
C VAL A 114 -12.00 -1.97 2.02
N LEU A 115 -12.25 -0.70 2.37
CA LEU A 115 -13.12 -0.37 3.49
C LEU A 115 -14.57 -0.81 3.29
N GLN A 116 -15.04 -0.80 2.07
CA GLN A 116 -16.43 -1.15 1.75
C GLN A 116 -16.64 -2.65 1.62
N HIS A 117 -15.64 -3.38 1.11
CA HIS A 117 -15.86 -4.77 0.72
C HIS A 117 -15.13 -5.79 1.58
N ASN A 118 -14.11 -5.39 2.37
CA ASN A 118 -13.40 -6.36 3.20
C ASN A 118 -14.02 -6.43 4.61
N PRO A 119 -14.64 -7.55 4.98
CA PRO A 119 -15.34 -7.65 6.28
C PRO A 119 -14.39 -7.72 7.48
N PHE A 120 -13.10 -7.95 7.25
CA PHE A 120 -12.12 -8.14 8.32
C PHE A 120 -11.39 -6.86 8.70
N ILE A 121 -11.47 -5.80 7.90
CA ILE A 121 -10.79 -4.55 8.24
C ILE A 121 -11.48 -3.87 9.44
N LYS A 122 -10.71 -3.57 10.48
CA LYS A 122 -11.20 -2.91 11.69
C LYS A 122 -10.91 -1.41 11.67
N ASN A 123 -9.69 -1.05 11.30
CA ASN A 123 -9.28 0.36 11.26
C ASN A 123 -8.43 0.60 10.02
N LEU A 124 -8.62 1.76 9.44
CA LEU A 124 -7.70 2.32 8.45
C LEU A 124 -6.94 3.46 9.11
N ILE A 125 -5.64 3.47 8.98
CA ILE A 125 -4.76 4.51 9.53
C ILE A 125 -3.99 5.12 8.36
N ILE A 126 -4.31 6.37 8.02
CA ILE A 126 -3.64 7.11 6.94
C ILE A 126 -2.65 8.07 7.58
N VAL A 127 -1.40 8.02 7.13
CA VAL A 127 -0.30 8.81 7.70
C VAL A 127 0.45 9.53 6.58
N GLY A 128 0.56 10.84 6.68
CA GLY A 128 1.37 11.66 5.78
C GLY A 128 0.61 12.38 4.67
N ALA A 129 -0.69 12.13 4.55
CA ALA A 129 -1.49 12.84 3.55
C ALA A 129 -1.72 14.30 3.97
N SER A 130 -1.95 15.17 2.98
CA SER A 130 -2.27 16.58 3.27
C SER A 130 -3.61 16.68 3.98
N ASP A 131 -3.69 17.53 5.02
CA ASP A 131 -4.94 17.85 5.72
C ASP A 131 -6.02 18.37 4.75
N LYS A 132 -5.60 19.02 3.66
CA LYS A 132 -6.51 19.50 2.61
C LYS A 132 -7.24 18.36 1.89
N LEU A 133 -6.76 17.11 2.03
CA LEU A 133 -7.36 15.96 1.33
C LEU A 133 -8.35 15.17 2.21
N ILE A 134 -8.59 15.62 3.44
CA ILE A 134 -9.51 14.94 4.36
C ILE A 134 -10.93 14.82 3.78
N PHE A 135 -11.30 15.74 2.88
CA PHE A 135 -12.62 15.70 2.23
C PHE A 135 -12.80 14.49 1.30
N GLN A 136 -11.70 13.87 0.86
CA GLN A 136 -11.77 12.65 0.04
C GLN A 136 -12.30 11.45 0.83
N ILE A 137 -12.25 11.52 2.17
CA ILE A 137 -12.80 10.45 3.02
C ILE A 137 -14.33 10.56 3.01
N PRO A 138 -15.04 9.57 2.45
CA PRO A 138 -16.51 9.61 2.46
C PRO A 138 -17.05 9.72 3.88
N SER A 139 -18.06 10.54 4.08
CA SER A 139 -18.60 10.84 5.42
C SER A 139 -19.02 9.57 6.18
N HIS A 140 -19.59 8.61 5.47
CA HIS A 140 -20.07 7.36 6.07
C HIS A 140 -18.93 6.39 6.45
N LEU A 141 -17.69 6.66 6.05
CA LEU A 141 -16.52 5.83 6.39
C LEU A 141 -15.61 6.51 7.43
N ARG A 142 -15.88 7.75 7.81
CA ARG A 142 -14.98 8.53 8.68
C ARG A 142 -14.71 7.88 10.03
N ASP A 143 -15.70 7.22 10.60
CA ASP A 143 -15.55 6.55 11.90
C ASP A 143 -14.56 5.37 11.87
N LYS A 144 -14.24 4.86 10.68
CA LYS A 144 -13.28 3.77 10.50
C LYS A 144 -11.87 4.27 10.17
N VAL A 145 -11.69 5.59 9.98
CA VAL A 145 -10.44 6.15 9.48
C VAL A 145 -9.78 7.02 10.55
N LEU A 146 -8.54 6.69 10.89
CA LEU A 146 -7.65 7.55 11.68
C LEU A 146 -6.73 8.26 10.67
N PHE A 147 -6.82 9.58 10.62
CA PHE A 147 -6.10 10.37 9.63
C PHE A 147 -5.07 11.25 10.36
N TYR A 148 -3.80 11.07 10.03
CA TYR A 148 -2.68 11.85 10.56
C TYR A 148 -2.03 12.59 9.40
N SER A 149 -2.29 13.88 9.34
CA SER A 149 -1.78 14.71 8.25
C SER A 149 -0.27 14.93 8.34
N GLN A 150 0.34 15.28 7.23
CA GLN A 150 1.75 15.68 7.20
C GLN A 150 2.02 16.82 8.19
N ALA A 151 1.11 17.80 8.27
CA ALA A 151 1.26 18.94 9.19
C ALA A 151 1.28 18.50 10.66
N GLU A 152 0.42 17.56 11.05
CA GLU A 152 0.41 17.02 12.41
C GLU A 152 1.71 16.27 12.74
N ILE A 153 2.27 15.53 11.78
CA ILE A 153 3.53 14.81 11.94
C ILE A 153 4.68 15.80 12.12
N ASP A 154 4.74 16.84 11.26
CA ASP A 154 5.80 17.85 11.26
C ASP A 154 5.80 18.66 12.56
N HIS A 155 4.66 18.86 13.20
CA HIS A 155 4.53 19.56 14.47
C HIS A 155 4.76 18.67 15.69
N HIS A 156 5.24 17.45 15.49
CA HIS A 156 5.54 16.49 16.57
C HIS A 156 4.34 16.24 17.49
N GLN A 157 3.13 16.40 16.99
CA GLN A 157 1.97 15.98 17.74
C GLN A 157 1.99 14.46 17.83
N ALA A 158 2.06 13.99 19.04
CA ALA A 158 2.44 12.62 19.36
C ALA A 158 1.69 11.57 18.53
N TRP A 159 2.42 10.61 18.01
CA TRP A 159 1.89 9.35 17.53
C TRP A 159 0.86 8.85 18.57
N PRO A 160 -0.35 8.56 18.16
CA PRO A 160 -1.43 8.41 19.14
C PRO A 160 -1.25 7.21 20.05
N SER A 161 -1.32 7.51 21.34
CA SER A 161 -1.53 6.51 22.38
C SER A 161 -2.88 5.77 22.23
N LYS A 162 -3.69 6.16 21.25
CA LYS A 162 -5.08 5.71 21.09
C LYS A 162 -5.27 4.52 20.14
N VAL A 163 -4.21 4.03 19.51
CA VAL A 163 -4.33 2.74 18.80
C VAL A 163 -4.29 1.67 19.87
N GLY A 164 -5.42 1.37 20.46
CA GLY A 164 -5.55 0.25 21.37
C GLY A 164 -5.09 -1.01 20.65
N CYS A 165 -3.85 -1.41 20.90
CA CYS A 165 -3.28 -2.63 20.38
C CYS A 165 -3.92 -3.84 21.07
N SER A 166 -5.18 -4.10 20.74
CA SER A 166 -5.65 -5.47 20.86
C SER A 166 -4.90 -6.29 19.79
N LYS A 167 -4.75 -7.57 19.98
CA LYS A 167 -3.97 -8.53 19.17
C LYS A 167 -4.32 -8.58 17.67
N SER A 168 -4.58 -7.43 17.05
CA SER A 168 -4.95 -7.34 15.64
C SER A 168 -3.70 -7.39 14.77
N ALA A 169 -3.78 -8.13 13.69
CA ALA A 169 -2.74 -8.11 12.67
C ALA A 169 -2.69 -6.71 12.02
N PHE A 170 -1.49 -6.25 11.74
CA PHE A 170 -1.28 -4.98 11.01
C PHE A 170 -0.77 -5.27 9.61
N PHE A 171 -1.34 -4.59 8.65
CA PHE A 171 -0.86 -4.60 7.28
C PHE A 171 -0.38 -3.18 6.95
N PHE A 172 0.86 -3.08 6.48
CA PHE A 172 1.48 -1.79 6.14
C PHE A 172 1.54 -1.64 4.63
N CYS A 173 1.00 -0.55 4.13
CA CYS A 173 1.20 -0.12 2.75
C CYS A 173 2.02 1.16 2.76
N MET A 174 3.13 1.18 2.04
CA MET A 174 4.00 2.36 1.93
C MET A 174 4.16 2.71 0.45
N ARG A 175 3.88 3.95 0.11
CA ARG A 175 4.15 4.48 -1.21
C ARG A 175 5.46 5.27 -1.15
N PHE A 176 6.42 4.89 -1.97
CA PHE A 176 7.65 5.63 -2.16
C PHE A 176 7.56 6.38 -3.49
N ASP A 177 7.27 7.67 -3.41
CA ASP A 177 7.35 8.52 -4.59
C ASP A 177 8.82 8.90 -4.85
N SER A 178 9.15 9.16 -6.09
CA SER A 178 10.51 9.45 -6.59
C SER A 178 11.20 10.64 -5.91
N TYR A 179 10.51 11.36 -5.04
CA TYR A 179 11.04 12.49 -4.28
C TYR A 179 12.08 12.10 -3.21
N ILE A 180 12.18 10.81 -2.87
CA ILE A 180 13.12 10.36 -1.83
C ILE A 180 14.57 10.28 -2.35
N ARG A 181 14.79 10.46 -3.63
CA ARG A 181 16.17 10.48 -4.19
C ARG A 181 17.07 11.60 -3.63
N ASN A 182 16.52 12.54 -2.85
CA ASN A 182 17.27 13.68 -2.32
C ASN A 182 17.60 13.60 -0.82
N PHE A 183 17.37 12.46 -0.17
CA PHE A 183 17.90 12.26 1.17
C PHE A 183 19.39 11.90 1.07
N HIS A 184 20.20 12.93 0.86
CA HIS A 184 21.64 12.80 1.08
C HIS A 184 21.85 12.64 2.59
N ALA A 185 22.43 11.54 3.00
CA ALA A 185 22.94 11.41 4.35
C ALA A 185 23.86 12.59 4.61
N PRO A 186 23.73 13.29 5.74
CA PRO A 186 24.66 14.36 6.04
C PRO A 186 26.09 13.79 6.04
N ALA A 187 27.00 14.49 5.36
CA ALA A 187 28.39 14.10 5.35
C ALA A 187 28.90 14.07 6.79
N SER A 188 29.47 12.95 7.20
CA SER A 188 30.07 12.85 8.51
C SER A 188 31.16 13.94 8.65
N PRO A 189 31.17 14.69 9.74
CA PRO A 189 32.24 15.66 9.94
C PRO A 189 33.59 14.94 10.05
N ARG A 190 34.58 15.46 9.33
CA ARG A 190 35.99 14.99 9.42
C ARG A 190 36.57 15.34 10.77
#